data_3cba526c7b72ae60b2470c0b683a98e8
#
_entry.id   3cba526c7b72ae60b2470c0b683a98e8
#
_cell.length_a   1.000
_cell.length_b   1.000
_cell.length_c   1.000
_cell.angle_alpha   90.00
_cell.angle_beta   90.00
_cell.angle_gamma   90.00
#
_symmetry.space_group_name_H-M   'P 1'
#
loop_
_entity.id
_entity.type
_entity.pdbx_description
1 polymer ?
#
loop_
_entity_poly.entity_id
_entity_poly.type
_entity_poly.pdbx_seq_one_letter_code
_entity_poly.pdbx_strand_id
1 'polypeptide(L)'
;MDPKRLQTVITAELARRRTELVTIDARLAPLADLLVEFVTAGGKRLRPEFLWCGWTAGSADPGADDEPLLLVGAALELIQACALIHDDVIDRSESRRGRPSTHRAVAKAHAGDGLTGDADHYGTSAAVLLGDLALAWADDLYIAGAGALAAVDRSAPVWRAMRTEVLGGQLLDLLTSASAAADPATQAADAMRVSRFKTAAYTVERPLQLGAELAGAPAETVSALRAYGADIGVAFQLRDDLLGVYGDPAVTGKPAGDDLLEGKRTLLLATARAALSQAPDLLAELDAGIGRADGNPARLADIIADSGAVDVVEQQIAELVSSGLTVLDRLDDTGRPVITADARRRLGKLALAATARRY
;
A
#
# COMPACT_ATOMS: atom_id res chain seq x y z
N MET A 1 -15.07 -11.07 -3.31
CA MET A 1 -14.15 -12.14 -3.80
C MET A 1 -14.09 -13.25 -2.76
N ASP A 2 -13.94 -14.51 -3.17
CA ASP A 2 -13.66 -15.60 -2.22
C ASP A 2 -12.16 -15.62 -1.88
N PRO A 3 -11.76 -15.34 -0.64
CA PRO A 3 -10.35 -15.30 -0.26
C PRO A 3 -9.62 -16.65 -0.44
N LYS A 4 -10.33 -17.77 -0.30
CA LYS A 4 -9.74 -19.11 -0.46
C LYS A 4 -9.42 -19.40 -1.93
N ARG A 5 -10.32 -19.03 -2.85
CA ARG A 5 -10.08 -19.18 -4.29
C ARG A 5 -8.91 -18.29 -4.74
N LEU A 6 -8.87 -17.04 -4.30
CA LEU A 6 -7.75 -16.14 -4.58
C LEU A 6 -6.42 -16.74 -4.07
N GLN A 7 -6.40 -17.24 -2.84
CA GLN A 7 -5.19 -17.86 -2.27
C GLN A 7 -4.74 -19.10 -3.08
N THR A 8 -5.70 -19.90 -3.55
CA THR A 8 -5.41 -21.07 -4.42
C THR A 8 -4.75 -20.62 -5.73
N VAL A 9 -5.29 -19.59 -6.40
CA VAL A 9 -4.73 -19.05 -7.64
C VAL A 9 -3.33 -18.48 -7.40
N ILE A 10 -3.15 -17.66 -6.35
CA ILE A 10 -1.83 -17.12 -6.00
C ILE A 10 -0.81 -18.25 -5.81
N THR A 11 -1.17 -19.28 -5.04
CA THR A 11 -0.26 -20.38 -4.74
C THR A 11 0.11 -21.18 -6.01
N ALA A 12 -0.87 -21.47 -6.87
CA ALA A 12 -0.64 -22.21 -8.11
C ALA A 12 0.26 -21.43 -9.09
N GLU A 13 -0.03 -20.14 -9.27
CA GLU A 13 0.75 -19.28 -10.17
C GLU A 13 2.19 -19.08 -9.69
N LEU A 14 2.39 -18.86 -8.40
CA LEU A 14 3.72 -18.73 -7.84
C LEU A 14 4.52 -20.04 -7.90
N ALA A 15 3.87 -21.20 -7.69
CA ALA A 15 4.54 -22.50 -7.85
C ALA A 15 5.02 -22.72 -9.28
N ARG A 16 4.22 -22.31 -10.29
CA ARG A 16 4.59 -22.37 -11.70
C ARG A 16 5.82 -21.50 -11.98
N ARG A 17 5.78 -20.22 -11.56
CA ARG A 17 6.87 -19.26 -11.79
C ARG A 17 8.14 -19.62 -11.03
N ARG A 18 8.00 -20.15 -9.81
CA ARG A 18 9.12 -20.74 -9.08
C ARG A 18 9.79 -21.85 -9.93
N THR A 19 9.00 -22.74 -10.49
CA THR A 19 9.53 -23.81 -11.34
C THR A 19 10.28 -23.26 -12.55
N GLU A 20 9.70 -22.27 -13.24
CA GLU A 20 10.35 -21.59 -14.38
C GLU A 20 11.70 -20.97 -13.97
N LEU A 21 11.76 -20.24 -12.85
CA LEU A 21 13.00 -19.63 -12.37
C LEU A 21 14.06 -20.67 -12.02
N VAL A 22 13.68 -21.77 -11.36
CA VAL A 22 14.58 -22.84 -10.95
C VAL A 22 15.11 -23.65 -12.15
N THR A 23 14.44 -23.63 -13.31
CA THR A 23 14.98 -24.24 -14.54
C THR A 23 16.22 -23.51 -15.07
N ILE A 24 16.43 -22.25 -14.73
CA ILE A 24 17.63 -21.49 -15.09
C ILE A 24 18.83 -22.07 -14.30
N ASP A 25 18.68 -22.23 -12.99
CA ASP A 25 19.67 -22.85 -12.11
C ASP A 25 19.01 -23.25 -10.79
N ALA A 26 19.25 -24.49 -10.32
CA ALA A 26 18.68 -25.01 -9.06
C ALA A 26 19.09 -24.18 -7.82
N ARG A 27 20.21 -23.45 -7.87
CA ARG A 27 20.66 -22.56 -6.80
C ARG A 27 19.75 -21.36 -6.57
N LEU A 28 18.85 -21.05 -7.51
CA LEU A 28 17.85 -19.99 -7.37
C LEU A 28 16.65 -20.40 -6.49
N ALA A 29 16.51 -21.69 -6.18
CA ALA A 29 15.37 -22.19 -5.41
C ALA A 29 15.16 -21.46 -4.06
N PRO A 30 16.18 -21.24 -3.21
CA PRO A 30 15.96 -20.53 -1.93
C PRO A 30 15.45 -19.10 -2.10
N LEU A 31 15.92 -18.39 -3.12
CA LEU A 31 15.47 -17.03 -3.41
C LEU A 31 14.03 -17.00 -3.96
N ALA A 32 13.70 -17.95 -4.83
CA ALA A 32 12.35 -18.13 -5.34
C ALA A 32 11.36 -18.49 -4.19
N ASP A 33 11.77 -19.39 -3.29
CA ASP A 33 10.97 -19.80 -2.12
C ASP A 33 10.70 -18.61 -1.18
N LEU A 34 11.69 -17.73 -0.97
CA LEU A 34 11.53 -16.53 -0.17
C LEU A 34 10.48 -15.58 -0.76
N LEU A 35 10.48 -15.35 -2.08
CA LEU A 35 9.46 -14.53 -2.74
C LEU A 35 8.07 -15.19 -2.66
N VAL A 36 7.97 -16.50 -2.91
CA VAL A 36 6.73 -17.27 -2.78
C VAL A 36 6.18 -17.14 -1.35
N GLU A 37 7.01 -17.36 -0.34
CA GLU A 37 6.62 -17.21 1.06
C GLU A 37 6.16 -15.79 1.37
N PHE A 38 6.88 -14.77 0.92
CA PHE A 38 6.52 -13.37 1.14
C PHE A 38 5.10 -13.04 0.64
N VAL A 39 4.73 -13.53 -0.54
CA VAL A 39 3.41 -13.29 -1.14
C VAL A 39 2.32 -14.17 -0.49
N THR A 40 2.64 -15.43 -0.15
CA THR A 40 1.66 -16.40 0.36
C THR A 40 1.45 -16.33 1.87
N ALA A 41 2.35 -15.72 2.64
CA ALA A 41 2.30 -15.64 4.11
C ALA A 41 1.06 -14.93 4.68
N GLY A 42 0.12 -14.58 3.85
CA GLY A 42 -1.14 -13.96 4.25
C GLY A 42 -1.14 -12.44 4.07
N GLY A 43 -2.17 -11.82 4.61
CA GLY A 43 -2.45 -10.39 4.48
C GLY A 43 -3.95 -10.15 4.35
N LYS A 44 -4.36 -8.89 4.47
CA LYS A 44 -5.79 -8.52 4.41
C LYS A 44 -6.37 -8.59 3.00
N ARG A 45 -5.53 -8.79 1.99
CA ARG A 45 -5.93 -8.88 0.57
C ARG A 45 -6.84 -7.71 0.13
N LEU A 46 -6.57 -6.51 0.63
CA LEU A 46 -7.44 -5.34 0.39
C LEU A 46 -7.50 -4.95 -1.09
N ARG A 47 -6.36 -5.00 -1.81
CA ARG A 47 -6.31 -4.64 -3.24
C ARG A 47 -7.20 -5.55 -4.10
N PRO A 48 -7.12 -6.87 -3.98
CA PRO A 48 -8.06 -7.77 -4.63
C PRO A 48 -9.50 -7.56 -4.21
N GLU A 49 -9.78 -7.19 -2.95
CA GLU A 49 -11.15 -6.92 -2.50
C GLU A 49 -11.70 -5.62 -3.13
N PHE A 50 -10.89 -4.57 -3.25
CA PHE A 50 -11.28 -3.35 -3.97
C PHE A 50 -11.45 -3.62 -5.48
N LEU A 51 -10.57 -4.40 -6.09
CA LEU A 51 -10.74 -4.87 -7.48
C LEU A 51 -12.11 -5.53 -7.66
N TRP A 52 -12.47 -6.44 -6.77
CA TRP A 52 -13.77 -7.11 -6.79
C TRP A 52 -14.94 -6.15 -6.61
N CYS A 53 -14.83 -5.17 -5.71
CA CYS A 53 -15.87 -4.16 -5.55
C CYS A 53 -16.05 -3.33 -6.82
N GLY A 54 -14.98 -2.96 -7.50
CA GLY A 54 -15.02 -2.28 -8.80
C GLY A 54 -15.69 -3.14 -9.88
N TRP A 55 -15.30 -4.41 -9.97
CA TRP A 55 -15.92 -5.37 -10.90
C TRP A 55 -17.42 -5.52 -10.66
N THR A 56 -17.85 -5.75 -9.43
CA THR A 56 -19.29 -5.94 -9.10
C THR A 56 -20.10 -4.67 -9.17
N ALA A 57 -19.47 -3.49 -9.10
CA ALA A 57 -20.15 -2.22 -9.33
C ALA A 57 -20.49 -2.01 -10.81
N GLY A 58 -19.68 -2.55 -11.71
CA GLY A 58 -19.85 -2.39 -13.16
C GLY A 58 -20.43 -3.60 -13.89
N SER A 59 -20.37 -4.79 -13.29
CA SER A 59 -20.80 -6.02 -13.94
C SER A 59 -22.32 -6.17 -13.92
N ALA A 60 -22.89 -6.42 -15.10
CA ALA A 60 -24.32 -6.77 -15.25
C ALA A 60 -24.61 -8.27 -14.99
N ASP A 61 -23.56 -9.13 -14.96
CA ASP A 61 -23.70 -10.58 -14.80
C ASP A 61 -22.97 -11.08 -13.55
N PRO A 62 -23.69 -11.34 -12.44
CA PRO A 62 -23.13 -11.91 -11.22
C PRO A 62 -22.64 -13.37 -11.36
N GLY A 63 -22.98 -14.04 -12.44
CA GLY A 63 -22.63 -15.44 -12.74
C GLY A 63 -21.44 -15.60 -13.70
N ALA A 64 -20.83 -14.50 -14.15
CA ALA A 64 -19.66 -14.56 -15.03
C ALA A 64 -18.50 -15.31 -14.36
N ASP A 65 -17.71 -16.01 -15.18
CA ASP A 65 -16.47 -16.66 -14.73
C ASP A 65 -15.52 -15.60 -14.14
N ASP A 66 -15.22 -15.75 -12.87
CA ASP A 66 -14.35 -14.80 -12.13
C ASP A 66 -12.90 -15.26 -12.04
N GLU A 67 -12.52 -16.41 -12.65
CA GLU A 67 -11.15 -16.91 -12.62
C GLU A 67 -10.15 -15.94 -13.25
N PRO A 68 -10.43 -15.30 -14.41
CA PRO A 68 -9.55 -14.26 -14.94
C PRO A 68 -9.37 -13.07 -14.01
N LEU A 69 -10.41 -12.70 -13.24
CA LEU A 69 -10.32 -11.62 -12.25
C LEU A 69 -9.45 -12.01 -11.06
N LEU A 70 -9.42 -13.30 -10.68
CA LEU A 70 -8.52 -13.81 -9.63
C LEU A 70 -7.05 -13.69 -10.07
N LEU A 71 -6.72 -13.88 -11.36
CA LEU A 71 -5.36 -13.63 -11.88
C LEU A 71 -4.96 -12.16 -11.74
N VAL A 72 -5.86 -11.23 -12.07
CA VAL A 72 -5.60 -9.79 -11.86
C VAL A 72 -5.47 -9.48 -10.35
N GLY A 73 -6.27 -10.12 -9.51
CA GLY A 73 -6.14 -10.02 -8.05
C GLY A 73 -4.77 -10.51 -7.54
N ALA A 74 -4.25 -11.61 -8.09
CA ALA A 74 -2.92 -12.12 -7.81
C ALA A 74 -1.82 -11.15 -8.31
N ALA A 75 -2.01 -10.52 -9.47
CA ALA A 75 -1.12 -9.49 -9.99
C ALA A 75 -1.01 -8.29 -9.04
N LEU A 76 -2.12 -7.85 -8.43
CA LEU A 76 -2.12 -6.77 -7.44
C LEU A 76 -1.33 -7.13 -6.17
N GLU A 77 -1.37 -8.38 -5.74
CA GLU A 77 -0.58 -8.85 -4.59
C GLU A 77 0.92 -8.92 -4.91
N LEU A 78 1.28 -9.24 -6.16
CA LEU A 78 2.67 -9.18 -6.62
C LEU A 78 3.21 -7.75 -6.73
N ILE A 79 2.40 -6.78 -7.20
CA ILE A 79 2.78 -5.35 -7.13
C ILE A 79 3.02 -4.92 -5.69
N GLN A 80 2.16 -5.36 -4.75
CA GLN A 80 2.38 -5.08 -3.34
C GLN A 80 3.68 -5.70 -2.83
N ALA A 81 4.01 -6.93 -3.24
CA ALA A 81 5.26 -7.56 -2.84
C ALA A 81 6.47 -6.78 -3.36
N CYS A 82 6.47 -6.37 -4.64
CA CYS A 82 7.48 -5.49 -5.21
C CYS A 82 7.65 -4.21 -4.37
N ALA A 83 6.54 -3.49 -4.14
CA ALA A 83 6.56 -2.23 -3.41
C ALA A 83 7.13 -2.39 -2.00
N LEU A 84 6.71 -3.43 -1.25
CA LEU A 84 7.17 -3.66 0.11
C LEU A 84 8.62 -4.14 0.19
N ILE A 85 9.07 -4.99 -0.75
CA ILE A 85 10.46 -5.47 -0.78
C ILE A 85 11.42 -4.32 -1.09
N HIS A 86 11.07 -3.45 -2.04
CA HIS A 86 11.87 -2.26 -2.38
C HIS A 86 11.84 -1.22 -1.26
N ASP A 87 10.67 -0.98 -0.65
CA ASP A 87 10.52 -0.07 0.49
C ASP A 87 11.43 -0.48 1.66
N ASP A 88 11.43 -1.78 2.01
CA ASP A 88 12.29 -2.32 3.06
C ASP A 88 13.79 -2.09 2.79
N VAL A 89 14.22 -2.15 1.52
CA VAL A 89 15.61 -1.85 1.13
C VAL A 89 15.90 -0.36 1.26
N ILE A 90 15.00 0.50 0.79
CA ILE A 90 15.14 1.96 0.80
C ILE A 90 15.18 2.48 2.23
N ASP A 91 14.27 2.00 3.09
CA ASP A 91 14.14 2.40 4.49
C ASP A 91 15.11 1.65 5.41
N ARG A 92 15.90 0.70 4.89
CA ARG A 92 16.81 -0.17 5.66
C ARG A 92 16.08 -0.90 6.80
N SER A 93 14.84 -1.31 6.58
CA SER A 93 14.00 -1.93 7.59
C SER A 93 14.54 -3.30 7.99
N GLU A 94 14.73 -3.55 9.29
CA GLU A 94 15.23 -4.83 9.80
C GLU A 94 14.18 -5.94 9.70
N SER A 95 12.91 -5.59 9.81
CA SER A 95 11.82 -6.56 9.87
C SER A 95 10.55 -6.11 9.14
N ARG A 96 9.79 -7.09 8.67
CA ARG A 96 8.46 -6.93 8.06
C ARG A 96 7.51 -7.99 8.59
N ARG A 97 6.37 -7.57 9.16
CA ARG A 97 5.35 -8.49 9.71
C ARG A 97 5.91 -9.48 10.74
N GLY A 98 6.79 -9.03 11.63
CA GLY A 98 7.42 -9.86 12.66
C GLY A 98 8.48 -10.85 12.17
N ARG A 99 8.92 -10.76 10.92
CA ARG A 99 10.00 -11.55 10.31
C ARG A 99 11.11 -10.62 9.79
N PRO A 100 12.33 -11.12 9.60
CA PRO A 100 13.35 -10.34 8.92
C PRO A 100 12.83 -9.84 7.55
N SER A 101 13.15 -8.61 7.18
CA SER A 101 12.90 -8.11 5.83
C SER A 101 13.64 -8.95 4.78
N THR A 102 13.21 -8.90 3.52
CA THR A 102 13.77 -9.78 2.47
C THR A 102 15.28 -9.64 2.35
N HIS A 103 15.81 -8.41 2.33
CA HIS A 103 17.26 -8.19 2.22
C HIS A 103 18.01 -8.72 3.45
N ARG A 104 17.47 -8.60 4.66
CA ARG A 104 18.06 -9.13 5.88
C ARG A 104 18.01 -10.65 5.94
N ALA A 105 16.92 -11.27 5.49
CA ALA A 105 16.81 -12.72 5.39
C ALA A 105 17.87 -13.30 4.45
N VAL A 106 18.06 -12.68 3.28
CA VAL A 106 19.08 -13.10 2.30
C VAL A 106 20.51 -12.87 2.81
N ALA A 107 20.79 -11.72 3.44
CA ALA A 107 22.10 -11.44 4.04
C ALA A 107 22.45 -12.47 5.12
N LYS A 108 21.50 -12.83 5.97
CA LYS A 108 21.67 -13.85 7.00
C LYS A 108 21.95 -15.24 6.40
N ALA A 109 21.23 -15.62 5.36
CA ALA A 109 21.47 -16.88 4.65
C ALA A 109 22.86 -16.92 4.01
N HIS A 110 23.27 -15.84 3.31
CA HIS A 110 24.61 -15.69 2.73
C HIS A 110 25.71 -15.91 3.75
N ALA A 111 25.62 -15.27 4.92
CA ALA A 111 26.60 -15.44 5.99
C ALA A 111 26.57 -16.87 6.58
N GLY A 112 25.39 -17.47 6.73
CA GLY A 112 25.23 -18.84 7.24
C GLY A 112 25.77 -19.92 6.32
N ASP A 113 25.65 -19.72 5.01
CA ASP A 113 26.13 -20.66 3.98
C ASP A 113 27.63 -20.49 3.67
N GLY A 114 28.30 -19.54 4.33
CA GLY A 114 29.74 -19.27 4.15
C GLY A 114 30.10 -18.75 2.75
N LEU A 115 29.17 -18.04 2.10
CA LEU A 115 29.42 -17.43 0.80
C LEU A 115 30.41 -16.26 0.93
N THR A 116 31.14 -15.96 -0.15
CA THR A 116 32.14 -14.89 -0.17
C THR A 116 31.53 -13.53 -0.47
N GLY A 117 32.19 -12.47 0.03
CA GLY A 117 31.78 -11.09 -0.20
C GLY A 117 30.97 -10.49 0.95
N ASP A 118 30.47 -9.28 0.73
CA ASP A 118 29.66 -8.54 1.71
C ASP A 118 28.22 -9.07 1.72
N ALA A 119 27.79 -9.62 2.85
CA ALA A 119 26.48 -10.23 3.01
C ALA A 119 25.33 -9.20 2.91
N ASP A 120 25.50 -7.99 3.44
CA ASP A 120 24.47 -6.95 3.40
C ASP A 120 24.28 -6.42 1.97
N HIS A 121 25.38 -6.23 1.24
CA HIS A 121 25.32 -5.86 -0.18
C HIS A 121 24.65 -6.96 -1.03
N TYR A 122 25.01 -8.23 -0.77
CA TYR A 122 24.38 -9.36 -1.45
C TYR A 122 22.88 -9.42 -1.16
N GLY A 123 22.48 -9.26 0.10
CA GLY A 123 21.08 -9.23 0.53
C GLY A 123 20.28 -8.12 -0.15
N THR A 124 20.85 -6.91 -0.18
CA THR A 124 20.25 -5.76 -0.87
C THR A 124 20.09 -6.02 -2.36
N SER A 125 21.15 -6.51 -3.03
CA SER A 125 21.13 -6.80 -4.47
C SER A 125 20.09 -7.87 -4.84
N ALA A 126 19.99 -8.93 -4.04
CA ALA A 126 19.00 -9.98 -4.24
C ALA A 126 17.56 -9.45 -4.02
N ALA A 127 17.33 -8.64 -3.00
CA ALA A 127 16.02 -8.07 -2.73
C ALA A 127 15.53 -7.14 -3.86
N VAL A 128 16.41 -6.32 -4.45
CA VAL A 128 16.09 -5.52 -5.64
C VAL A 128 15.59 -6.42 -6.76
N LEU A 129 16.34 -7.49 -7.10
CA LEU A 129 15.95 -8.42 -8.17
C LEU A 129 14.67 -9.20 -7.86
N LEU A 130 14.43 -9.57 -6.59
CA LEU A 130 13.18 -10.22 -6.18
C LEU A 130 11.97 -9.29 -6.30
N GLY A 131 12.15 -8.00 -6.01
CA GLY A 131 11.13 -6.99 -6.24
C GLY A 131 10.83 -6.81 -7.74
N ASP A 132 11.86 -6.78 -8.59
CA ASP A 132 11.70 -6.70 -10.05
C ASP A 132 11.01 -7.93 -10.61
N LEU A 133 11.35 -9.15 -10.13
CA LEU A 133 10.65 -10.37 -10.49
C LEU A 133 9.17 -10.31 -10.12
N ALA A 134 8.85 -9.83 -8.92
CA ALA A 134 7.46 -9.66 -8.50
C ALA A 134 6.70 -8.71 -9.44
N LEU A 135 7.31 -7.59 -9.86
CA LEU A 135 6.72 -6.65 -10.80
C LEU A 135 6.53 -7.28 -12.19
N ALA A 136 7.54 -7.99 -12.71
CA ALA A 136 7.45 -8.66 -14.01
C ALA A 136 6.35 -9.74 -14.01
N TRP A 137 6.30 -10.56 -12.96
CA TRP A 137 5.26 -11.58 -12.82
C TRP A 137 3.86 -10.98 -12.63
N ALA A 138 3.76 -9.81 -12.01
CA ALA A 138 2.50 -9.08 -11.92
C ALA A 138 1.99 -8.65 -13.29
N ASP A 139 2.87 -8.14 -14.15
CA ASP A 139 2.51 -7.77 -15.53
C ASP A 139 2.00 -8.96 -16.32
N ASP A 140 2.66 -10.11 -16.23
CA ASP A 140 2.23 -11.33 -16.93
C ASP A 140 0.84 -11.79 -16.46
N LEU A 141 0.58 -11.80 -15.14
CA LEU A 141 -0.73 -12.22 -14.59
C LEU A 141 -1.83 -11.23 -14.97
N TYR A 142 -1.53 -9.92 -14.94
CA TYR A 142 -2.46 -8.91 -15.42
C TYR A 142 -2.82 -9.14 -16.89
N ILE A 143 -1.84 -9.33 -17.77
CA ILE A 143 -2.07 -9.57 -19.20
C ILE A 143 -2.88 -10.84 -19.42
N ALA A 144 -2.58 -11.92 -18.69
CA ALA A 144 -3.33 -13.16 -18.79
C ALA A 144 -4.81 -12.97 -18.37
N GLY A 145 -5.06 -12.35 -17.22
CA GLY A 145 -6.41 -12.12 -16.72
C GLY A 145 -7.21 -11.12 -17.56
N ALA A 146 -6.64 -9.95 -17.87
CA ALA A 146 -7.30 -8.94 -18.69
C ALA A 146 -7.52 -9.42 -20.16
N GLY A 147 -6.60 -10.23 -20.68
CA GLY A 147 -6.71 -10.86 -22.00
C GLY A 147 -7.88 -11.85 -22.08
N ALA A 148 -8.02 -12.70 -21.06
CA ALA A 148 -9.14 -13.66 -20.97
C ALA A 148 -10.51 -12.95 -20.88
N LEU A 149 -10.56 -11.74 -20.29
CA LEU A 149 -11.75 -10.89 -20.24
C LEU A 149 -11.95 -10.01 -21.50
N ALA A 150 -11.07 -10.11 -22.50
CA ALA A 150 -11.04 -9.22 -23.67
C ALA A 150 -11.08 -7.72 -23.26
N ALA A 151 -10.34 -7.38 -22.19
CA ALA A 151 -10.41 -6.08 -21.52
C ALA A 151 -9.08 -5.31 -21.50
N VAL A 152 -8.04 -5.80 -22.18
CA VAL A 152 -6.70 -5.19 -22.16
C VAL A 152 -6.75 -3.73 -22.58
N ASP A 153 -7.39 -3.41 -23.71
CA ASP A 153 -7.39 -2.04 -24.25
C ASP A 153 -7.97 -1.01 -23.28
N ARG A 154 -9.06 -1.35 -22.59
CA ARG A 154 -9.74 -0.43 -21.65
C ARG A 154 -9.06 -0.39 -20.28
N SER A 155 -8.41 -1.47 -19.83
CA SER A 155 -7.81 -1.56 -18.49
C SER A 155 -6.30 -1.25 -18.47
N ALA A 156 -5.55 -1.39 -19.56
CA ALA A 156 -4.12 -1.13 -19.63
C ALA A 156 -3.72 0.31 -19.25
N PRO A 157 -4.48 1.37 -19.58
CA PRO A 157 -4.17 2.70 -19.08
C PRO A 157 -4.16 2.79 -17.55
N VAL A 158 -5.10 2.09 -16.88
CA VAL A 158 -5.22 2.05 -15.41
C VAL A 158 -4.03 1.30 -14.79
N TRP A 159 -3.72 0.12 -15.35
CA TRP A 159 -2.60 -0.71 -14.90
C TRP A 159 -1.27 0.05 -15.01
N ARG A 160 -1.04 0.74 -16.12
CA ARG A 160 0.14 1.57 -16.36
C ARG A 160 0.21 2.75 -15.39
N ALA A 161 -0.91 3.47 -15.19
CA ALA A 161 -0.99 4.59 -14.26
C ALA A 161 -0.66 4.15 -12.83
N MET A 162 -1.23 3.03 -12.37
CA MET A 162 -0.99 2.49 -11.02
C MET A 162 0.50 2.21 -10.76
N ARG A 163 1.20 1.58 -11.70
CA ARG A 163 2.64 1.29 -11.59
C ARG A 163 3.48 2.58 -11.56
N THR A 164 3.16 3.52 -12.44
CA THR A 164 3.84 4.82 -12.48
C THR A 164 3.62 5.61 -11.20
N GLU A 165 2.39 5.59 -10.67
CA GLU A 165 2.02 6.34 -9.47
C GLU A 165 2.68 5.77 -8.21
N VAL A 166 2.70 4.45 -8.02
CA VAL A 166 3.34 3.86 -6.84
C VAL A 166 4.84 4.10 -6.82
N LEU A 167 5.52 3.93 -7.97
CA LEU A 167 6.96 4.19 -8.08
C LEU A 167 7.26 5.69 -7.98
N GLY A 168 6.46 6.54 -8.63
CA GLY A 168 6.56 8.00 -8.52
C GLY A 168 6.31 8.50 -7.11
N GLY A 169 5.34 7.90 -6.39
CA GLY A 169 5.07 8.19 -4.99
C GLY A 169 6.23 7.82 -4.07
N GLN A 170 6.88 6.67 -4.32
CA GLN A 170 8.08 6.26 -3.60
C GLN A 170 9.27 7.19 -3.87
N LEU A 171 9.46 7.62 -5.12
CA LEU A 171 10.49 8.61 -5.47
C LEU A 171 10.21 9.96 -4.81
N LEU A 172 8.94 10.38 -4.75
CA LEU A 172 8.55 11.61 -4.07
C LEU A 172 8.82 11.54 -2.57
N ASP A 173 8.53 10.42 -1.92
CA ASP A 173 8.85 10.18 -0.52
C ASP A 173 10.35 10.30 -0.24
N LEU A 174 11.18 9.65 -1.08
CA LEU A 174 12.63 9.75 -1.00
C LEU A 174 13.12 11.19 -1.19
N LEU A 175 12.60 11.92 -2.18
CA LEU A 175 12.94 13.31 -2.43
C LEU A 175 12.54 14.21 -1.25
N THR A 176 11.34 14.02 -0.70
CA THR A 176 10.84 14.75 0.44
C THR A 176 11.71 14.51 1.67
N SER A 177 12.09 13.26 1.93
CA SER A 177 12.97 12.90 3.06
C SER A 177 14.37 13.50 2.93
N ALA A 178 14.91 13.60 1.72
CA ALA A 178 16.23 14.18 1.45
C ALA A 178 16.25 15.71 1.38
N SER A 179 15.09 16.37 1.25
CA SER A 179 15.00 17.84 1.12
C SER A 179 15.30 18.54 2.44
N ALA A 180 15.83 19.76 2.36
CA ALA A 180 15.94 20.64 3.54
C ALA A 180 14.56 20.87 4.16
N ALA A 181 14.52 21.21 5.46
CA ALA A 181 13.27 21.48 6.16
C ALA A 181 12.54 22.64 5.46
N ALA A 182 11.38 22.33 4.86
CA ALA A 182 10.46 23.32 4.33
C ALA A 182 9.58 23.86 5.46
N ASP A 183 8.82 24.93 5.19
CA ASP A 183 7.79 25.38 6.13
C ASP A 183 6.71 24.28 6.36
N PRO A 184 6.01 24.29 7.50
CA PRO A 184 5.05 23.25 7.85
C PRO A 184 3.92 23.06 6.82
N ALA A 185 3.47 24.12 6.14
CA ALA A 185 2.41 24.03 5.14
C ALA A 185 2.90 23.28 3.88
N THR A 186 4.11 23.56 3.43
CA THR A 186 4.76 22.82 2.35
C THR A 186 4.96 21.35 2.75
N GLN A 187 5.43 21.08 3.98
CA GLN A 187 5.58 19.72 4.49
C GLN A 187 4.25 18.94 4.50
N ALA A 188 3.16 19.58 4.95
CA ALA A 188 1.83 18.98 4.94
C ALA A 188 1.36 18.66 3.51
N ALA A 189 1.56 19.59 2.56
CA ALA A 189 1.21 19.36 1.17
C ALA A 189 2.00 18.23 0.52
N ASP A 190 3.29 18.11 0.83
CA ASP A 190 4.14 17.02 0.35
C ASP A 190 3.74 15.68 0.96
N ALA A 191 3.49 15.62 2.28
CA ALA A 191 3.00 14.43 2.96
C ALA A 191 1.69 13.91 2.34
N MET A 192 0.75 14.82 2.03
CA MET A 192 -0.50 14.46 1.36
C MET A 192 -0.29 13.93 -0.06
N ARG A 193 0.67 14.48 -0.82
CA ARG A 193 1.02 13.95 -2.15
C ARG A 193 1.64 12.56 -2.06
N VAL A 194 2.56 12.35 -1.11
CA VAL A 194 3.15 11.03 -0.84
C VAL A 194 2.05 10.04 -0.48
N SER A 195 1.18 10.35 0.48
CA SER A 195 0.05 9.49 0.88
C SER A 195 -0.87 9.18 -0.31
N ARG A 196 -1.11 10.15 -1.18
CA ARG A 196 -1.95 10.00 -2.37
C ARG A 196 -1.36 9.01 -3.38
N PHE A 197 -0.09 9.16 -3.74
CA PHE A 197 0.52 8.40 -4.84
C PHE A 197 1.25 7.13 -4.38
N LYS A 198 1.98 7.19 -3.25
CA LYS A 198 2.68 6.01 -2.71
C LYS A 198 1.71 4.95 -2.19
N THR A 199 0.53 5.33 -1.63
CA THR A 199 -0.36 4.37 -0.96
C THR A 199 -1.79 4.38 -1.48
N ALA A 200 -2.49 5.53 -1.47
CA ALA A 200 -3.92 5.59 -1.74
C ALA A 200 -4.25 5.11 -3.15
N ALA A 201 -3.49 5.57 -4.15
CA ALA A 201 -3.73 5.25 -5.54
C ALA A 201 -3.66 3.73 -5.79
N TYR A 202 -2.54 3.09 -5.47
CA TYR A 202 -2.36 1.66 -5.79
C TYR A 202 -3.07 0.70 -4.84
N THR A 203 -3.48 1.18 -3.65
CA THR A 203 -4.18 0.32 -2.66
C THR A 203 -5.69 0.33 -2.85
N VAL A 204 -6.29 1.48 -3.17
CA VAL A 204 -7.75 1.64 -3.20
C VAL A 204 -8.24 2.12 -4.56
N GLU A 205 -7.81 3.31 -5.01
CA GLU A 205 -8.38 3.95 -6.19
C GLU A 205 -8.19 3.15 -7.47
N ARG A 206 -6.94 2.74 -7.76
CA ARG A 206 -6.63 2.03 -9.00
C ARG A 206 -7.16 0.60 -9.03
N PRO A 207 -7.13 -0.19 -7.94
CA PRO A 207 -7.83 -1.47 -7.90
C PRO A 207 -9.33 -1.37 -8.17
N LEU A 208 -10.02 -0.38 -7.58
CA LEU A 208 -11.45 -0.10 -7.87
C LEU A 208 -11.67 0.24 -9.33
N GLN A 209 -10.89 1.20 -9.86
CA GLN A 209 -10.96 1.60 -11.26
C GLN A 209 -10.68 0.41 -12.18
N LEU A 210 -9.64 -0.38 -11.89
CA LEU A 210 -9.26 -1.54 -12.69
C LEU A 210 -10.39 -2.56 -12.76
N GLY A 211 -11.02 -2.88 -11.61
CA GLY A 211 -12.17 -3.77 -11.58
C GLY A 211 -13.33 -3.26 -12.42
N ALA A 212 -13.67 -1.98 -12.32
CA ALA A 212 -14.73 -1.36 -13.11
C ALA A 212 -14.42 -1.37 -14.61
N GLU A 213 -13.20 -1.04 -15.01
CA GLU A 213 -12.78 -1.08 -16.42
C GLU A 213 -12.79 -2.52 -16.96
N LEU A 214 -12.32 -3.49 -16.18
CA LEU A 214 -12.39 -4.91 -16.58
C LEU A 214 -13.84 -5.37 -16.81
N ALA A 215 -14.78 -4.87 -16.01
CA ALA A 215 -16.21 -5.14 -16.16
C ALA A 215 -16.88 -4.35 -17.32
N GLY A 216 -16.20 -3.35 -17.89
CA GLY A 216 -16.81 -2.44 -18.88
C GLY A 216 -17.86 -1.50 -18.27
N ALA A 217 -17.61 -1.06 -17.04
CA ALA A 217 -18.53 -0.16 -16.32
C ALA A 217 -18.73 1.19 -17.04
N PRO A 218 -19.90 1.84 -16.88
CA PRO A 218 -20.11 3.20 -17.35
C PRO A 218 -19.09 4.18 -16.75
N ALA A 219 -18.75 5.23 -17.51
CA ALA A 219 -17.76 6.24 -17.10
C ALA A 219 -18.12 6.93 -15.77
N GLU A 220 -19.41 7.11 -15.48
CA GLU A 220 -19.92 7.67 -14.23
C GLU A 220 -19.61 6.77 -13.02
N THR A 221 -19.80 5.44 -13.18
CA THR A 221 -19.42 4.44 -12.17
C THR A 221 -17.93 4.48 -11.91
N VAL A 222 -17.12 4.49 -12.97
CA VAL A 222 -15.65 4.59 -12.86
C VAL A 222 -15.25 5.89 -12.13
N SER A 223 -15.86 7.04 -12.49
CA SER A 223 -15.59 8.32 -11.86
C SER A 223 -15.95 8.33 -10.37
N ALA A 224 -17.11 7.76 -10.01
CA ALA A 224 -17.55 7.66 -8.61
C ALA A 224 -16.60 6.76 -7.78
N LEU A 225 -16.23 5.59 -8.31
CA LEU A 225 -15.30 4.68 -7.64
C LEU A 225 -13.90 5.29 -7.46
N ARG A 226 -13.43 6.07 -8.43
CA ARG A 226 -12.17 6.80 -8.32
C ARG A 226 -12.22 7.88 -7.24
N ALA A 227 -13.28 8.67 -7.18
CA ALA A 227 -13.46 9.71 -6.16
C ALA A 227 -13.50 9.09 -4.75
N TYR A 228 -14.31 8.02 -4.56
CA TYR A 228 -14.32 7.24 -3.34
C TYR A 228 -12.91 6.72 -2.98
N GLY A 229 -12.23 6.10 -3.95
CA GLY A 229 -10.91 5.49 -3.74
C GLY A 229 -9.83 6.50 -3.37
N ALA A 230 -9.93 7.73 -3.91
CA ALA A 230 -9.03 8.83 -3.58
C ALA A 230 -9.14 9.20 -2.09
N ASP A 231 -10.36 9.44 -1.62
CA ASP A 231 -10.63 9.87 -0.25
C ASP A 231 -10.31 8.76 0.77
N ILE A 232 -10.87 7.57 0.54
CA ILE A 232 -10.68 6.43 1.46
C ILE A 232 -9.23 5.94 1.48
N GLY A 233 -8.53 5.99 0.34
CA GLY A 233 -7.13 5.62 0.27
C GLY A 233 -6.22 6.55 1.06
N VAL A 234 -6.46 7.86 1.00
CA VAL A 234 -5.72 8.84 1.82
C VAL A 234 -6.08 8.67 3.30
N ALA A 235 -7.38 8.54 3.64
CA ALA A 235 -7.81 8.29 5.02
C ALA A 235 -7.16 7.03 5.61
N PHE A 236 -7.01 5.99 4.80
CA PHE A 236 -6.32 4.76 5.19
C PHE A 236 -4.84 5.02 5.51
N GLN A 237 -4.11 5.79 4.67
CA GLN A 237 -2.71 6.12 4.94
C GLN A 237 -2.55 6.99 6.18
N LEU A 238 -3.38 8.03 6.35
CA LEU A 238 -3.32 8.86 7.55
C LEU A 238 -3.57 8.05 8.83
N ARG A 239 -4.44 7.04 8.75
CA ARG A 239 -4.65 6.08 9.84
C ARG A 239 -3.41 5.21 10.09
N ASP A 240 -2.75 4.71 9.06
CA ASP A 240 -1.52 3.95 9.19
C ASP A 240 -0.39 4.83 9.79
N ASP A 241 -0.29 6.11 9.43
CA ASP A 241 0.67 7.06 10.00
C ASP A 241 0.44 7.28 11.51
N LEU A 242 -0.83 7.40 11.94
CA LEU A 242 -1.15 7.45 13.38
C LEU A 242 -0.78 6.16 14.11
N LEU A 243 -1.04 5.00 13.48
CA LEU A 243 -0.68 3.70 14.04
C LEU A 243 0.84 3.48 14.07
N GLY A 244 1.61 4.08 13.16
CA GLY A 244 3.08 4.06 13.18
C GLY A 244 3.68 4.76 14.40
N VAL A 245 2.93 5.70 14.99
CA VAL A 245 3.35 6.43 16.20
C VAL A 245 2.74 5.86 17.48
N TYR A 246 1.43 5.56 17.46
CA TYR A 246 0.65 5.21 18.66
C TYR A 246 0.13 3.77 18.67
N GLY A 247 0.34 3.01 17.61
CA GLY A 247 -0.26 1.69 17.45
C GLY A 247 0.34 0.64 18.38
N ASP A 248 -0.51 -0.29 18.86
CA ASP A 248 -0.06 -1.45 19.62
C ASP A 248 0.84 -2.34 18.73
N PRO A 249 2.09 -2.62 19.15
CA PRO A 249 2.98 -3.52 18.43
C PRO A 249 2.39 -4.92 18.15
N ALA A 250 1.51 -5.42 19.01
CA ALA A 250 0.83 -6.69 18.80
C ALA A 250 -0.15 -6.65 17.59
N VAL A 251 -0.63 -5.45 17.24
CA VAL A 251 -1.57 -5.23 16.13
C VAL A 251 -0.84 -4.79 14.85
N THR A 252 0.15 -3.90 15.00
CA THR A 252 0.88 -3.29 13.88
C THR A 252 2.01 -4.17 13.37
N GLY A 253 2.59 -5.01 14.22
CA GLY A 253 3.76 -5.84 13.92
C GLY A 253 5.08 -5.05 13.87
N LYS A 254 5.07 -3.76 14.28
CA LYS A 254 6.24 -2.87 14.41
C LYS A 254 6.23 -2.22 15.80
N PRO A 255 7.40 -1.80 16.34
CA PRO A 255 7.46 -1.00 17.56
C PRO A 255 6.65 0.30 17.44
N ALA A 256 6.01 0.74 18.51
CA ALA A 256 5.37 2.05 18.54
C ALA A 256 6.41 3.16 18.36
N GLY A 257 6.11 4.15 17.53
CA GLY A 257 7.02 5.27 17.24
C GLY A 257 8.15 4.96 16.27
N ASP A 258 8.14 3.80 15.60
CA ASP A 258 9.13 3.42 14.60
C ASP A 258 9.24 4.46 13.47
N ASP A 259 8.10 4.97 13.00
CA ASP A 259 8.04 6.00 11.96
C ASP A 259 8.71 7.34 12.39
N LEU A 260 8.75 7.65 13.69
CA LEU A 260 9.46 8.82 14.23
C LEU A 260 10.97 8.61 14.19
N LEU A 261 11.43 7.40 14.54
CA LEU A 261 12.85 7.05 14.50
C LEU A 261 13.37 6.91 13.06
N GLU A 262 12.54 6.44 12.13
CA GLU A 262 12.83 6.43 10.68
C GLU A 262 12.83 7.84 10.08
N GLY A 263 12.26 8.84 10.77
CA GLY A 263 12.21 10.23 10.31
C GLY A 263 11.18 10.48 9.22
N LYS A 264 10.10 9.69 9.16
CA LYS A 264 9.04 9.82 8.16
C LYS A 264 8.35 11.18 8.25
N ARG A 265 8.23 11.84 7.12
CA ARG A 265 7.59 13.17 7.00
C ARG A 265 6.10 13.05 6.75
N THR A 266 5.36 12.68 7.78
CA THR A 266 3.91 12.50 7.74
C THR A 266 3.15 13.81 7.92
N LEU A 267 1.85 13.79 7.55
CA LEU A 267 0.95 14.91 7.86
C LEU A 267 0.88 15.18 9.37
N LEU A 268 0.91 14.13 10.19
CA LEU A 268 0.93 14.23 11.65
C LEU A 268 2.12 15.07 12.14
N LEU A 269 3.32 14.76 11.66
CA LEU A 269 4.53 15.52 12.02
C LEU A 269 4.49 16.96 11.53
N ALA A 270 4.03 17.21 10.29
CA ALA A 270 3.89 18.56 9.74
C ALA A 270 2.89 19.39 10.55
N THR A 271 1.76 18.79 10.96
CA THR A 271 0.74 19.44 11.78
C THR A 271 1.27 19.78 13.18
N ALA A 272 2.01 18.85 13.81
CA ALA A 272 2.64 19.09 15.10
C ALA A 272 3.66 20.26 15.04
N ARG A 273 4.50 20.30 14.01
CA ARG A 273 5.44 21.40 13.78
C ARG A 273 4.74 22.76 13.62
N ALA A 274 3.62 22.79 12.89
CA ALA A 274 2.82 23.99 12.74
C ALA A 274 2.25 24.45 14.09
N ALA A 275 1.67 23.56 14.87
CA ALA A 275 1.12 23.85 16.19
C ALA A 275 2.19 24.34 17.19
N LEU A 276 3.39 23.74 17.13
CA LEU A 276 4.51 24.08 18.02
C LEU A 276 5.28 25.34 17.60
N SER A 277 4.86 26.06 16.55
CA SER A 277 5.54 27.28 16.08
C SER A 277 5.65 28.37 17.16
N GLN A 278 4.77 28.38 18.16
CA GLN A 278 4.77 29.29 19.32
C GLN A 278 5.44 28.68 20.57
N ALA A 279 5.98 27.47 20.48
CA ALA A 279 6.70 26.76 21.53
C ALA A 279 8.07 26.27 21.07
N PRO A 280 9.03 27.20 20.82
CA PRO A 280 10.28 26.92 20.13
C PRO A 280 11.13 25.84 20.83
N ASP A 281 11.09 25.76 22.15
CA ASP A 281 11.85 24.75 22.90
C ASP A 281 11.34 23.32 22.61
N LEU A 282 10.00 23.13 22.61
CA LEU A 282 9.39 21.85 22.28
C LEU A 282 9.59 21.48 20.80
N LEU A 283 9.50 22.48 19.91
CA LEU A 283 9.78 22.25 18.50
C LEU A 283 11.23 21.82 18.27
N ALA A 284 12.19 22.47 18.95
CA ALA A 284 13.60 22.09 18.87
C ALA A 284 13.85 20.68 19.45
N GLU A 285 13.17 20.32 20.55
CA GLU A 285 13.25 18.96 21.14
C GLU A 285 12.71 17.92 20.15
N LEU A 286 11.54 18.19 19.52
CA LEU A 286 10.94 17.30 18.51
C LEU A 286 11.89 17.12 17.33
N ASP A 287 12.36 18.20 16.74
CA ASP A 287 13.23 18.18 15.55
C ASP A 287 14.59 17.50 15.82
N ALA A 288 15.12 17.63 17.04
CA ALA A 288 16.35 16.97 17.43
C ALA A 288 16.22 15.45 17.61
N GLY A 289 15.00 14.96 17.87
CA GLY A 289 14.73 13.54 18.11
C GLY A 289 14.27 12.76 16.87
N ILE A 290 13.65 13.43 15.90
CA ILE A 290 13.11 12.77 14.68
C ILE A 290 14.26 12.26 13.79
N GLY A 291 14.12 11.02 13.27
CA GLY A 291 15.09 10.39 12.38
C GLY A 291 16.34 9.89 13.09
N ARG A 292 16.31 9.74 14.40
CA ARG A 292 17.43 9.26 15.21
C ARG A 292 17.13 7.90 15.82
N ALA A 293 17.98 6.92 15.52
CA ALA A 293 17.83 5.58 16.06
C ALA A 293 18.00 5.51 17.61
N ASP A 294 18.69 6.48 18.21
CA ASP A 294 18.89 6.64 19.65
C ASP A 294 17.84 7.59 20.30
N GLY A 295 16.82 8.03 19.53
CA GLY A 295 15.74 8.89 20.01
C GLY A 295 14.85 8.21 21.05
N ASN A 296 14.08 9.02 21.77
CA ASN A 296 13.03 8.54 22.67
C ASN A 296 11.66 8.64 22.00
N PRO A 297 11.15 7.58 21.33
CA PRO A 297 9.91 7.67 20.58
C PRO A 297 8.70 7.97 21.45
N ALA A 298 8.66 7.53 22.70
CA ALA A 298 7.56 7.82 23.62
C ALA A 298 7.49 9.33 23.92
N ARG A 299 8.63 9.98 24.21
CA ARG A 299 8.67 11.41 24.45
C ARG A 299 8.27 12.22 23.23
N LEU A 300 8.72 11.81 22.03
CA LEU A 300 8.33 12.47 20.77
C LEU A 300 6.82 12.33 20.51
N ALA A 301 6.25 11.15 20.77
CA ALA A 301 4.82 10.90 20.66
C ALA A 301 4.02 11.78 21.63
N ASP A 302 4.48 11.94 22.89
CA ASP A 302 3.84 12.81 23.88
C ASP A 302 3.84 14.29 23.39
N ILE A 303 4.98 14.80 22.86
CA ILE A 303 5.06 16.16 22.32
C ILE A 303 4.04 16.35 21.16
N ILE A 304 3.93 15.37 20.27
CA ILE A 304 2.99 15.42 19.15
C ILE A 304 1.54 15.38 19.66
N ALA A 305 1.23 14.53 20.65
CA ALA A 305 -0.11 14.46 21.24
C ALA A 305 -0.49 15.78 21.92
N ASP A 306 0.39 16.33 22.76
CA ASP A 306 0.18 17.59 23.49
C ASP A 306 0.03 18.80 22.56
N SER A 307 0.55 18.74 21.32
CA SER A 307 0.37 19.78 20.32
C SER A 307 -1.05 19.85 19.73
N GLY A 308 -1.89 18.84 19.96
CA GLY A 308 -3.22 18.72 19.35
C GLY A 308 -3.21 18.21 17.90
N ALA A 309 -2.06 17.84 17.34
CA ALA A 309 -1.94 17.39 15.96
C ALA A 309 -2.71 16.09 15.68
N VAL A 310 -2.83 15.22 16.68
CA VAL A 310 -3.61 13.96 16.59
C VAL A 310 -5.07 14.25 16.28
N ASP A 311 -5.70 15.19 16.98
CA ASP A 311 -7.11 15.53 16.78
C ASP A 311 -7.34 16.12 15.39
N VAL A 312 -6.42 16.95 14.90
CA VAL A 312 -6.50 17.51 13.55
C VAL A 312 -6.44 16.41 12.48
N VAL A 313 -5.53 15.45 12.61
CA VAL A 313 -5.43 14.33 11.65
C VAL A 313 -6.65 13.41 11.77
N GLU A 314 -7.16 13.14 12.97
CA GLU A 314 -8.40 12.37 13.17
C GLU A 314 -9.61 13.04 12.50
N GLN A 315 -9.73 14.35 12.64
CA GLN A 315 -10.78 15.11 11.94
C GLN A 315 -10.63 14.99 10.41
N GLN A 316 -9.42 15.13 9.88
CA GLN A 316 -9.16 14.97 8.44
C GLN A 316 -9.55 13.57 7.94
N ILE A 317 -9.24 12.52 8.70
CA ILE A 317 -9.67 11.14 8.39
C ILE A 317 -11.20 11.07 8.34
N ALA A 318 -11.89 11.62 9.33
CA ALA A 318 -13.35 11.60 9.40
C ALA A 318 -14.00 12.35 8.22
N GLU A 319 -13.45 13.49 7.83
CA GLU A 319 -13.91 14.28 6.68
C GLU A 319 -13.74 13.49 5.36
N LEU A 320 -12.56 12.89 5.14
CA LEU A 320 -12.29 12.07 3.96
C LEU A 320 -13.23 10.85 3.89
N VAL A 321 -13.46 10.18 5.02
CA VAL A 321 -14.39 9.03 5.08
C VAL A 321 -15.81 9.48 4.75
N SER A 322 -16.28 10.60 5.32
CA SER A 322 -17.59 11.14 5.04
C SER A 322 -17.76 11.52 3.57
N SER A 323 -16.76 12.20 2.99
CA SER A 323 -16.73 12.55 1.57
C SER A 323 -16.80 11.31 0.68
N GLY A 324 -15.93 10.34 0.90
CA GLY A 324 -15.89 9.10 0.13
C GLY A 324 -17.21 8.32 0.22
N LEU A 325 -17.81 8.22 1.40
CA LEU A 325 -19.12 7.54 1.56
C LEU A 325 -20.25 8.26 0.83
N THR A 326 -20.24 9.60 0.82
CA THR A 326 -21.25 10.39 0.11
C THR A 326 -21.20 10.14 -1.39
N VAL A 327 -20.03 9.90 -1.96
CA VAL A 327 -19.89 9.56 -3.39
C VAL A 327 -20.64 8.29 -3.78
N LEU A 328 -20.76 7.32 -2.86
CA LEU A 328 -21.46 6.06 -3.11
C LEU A 328 -22.97 6.22 -3.30
N ASP A 329 -23.53 7.37 -2.94
CA ASP A 329 -24.95 7.69 -3.07
C ASP A 329 -25.30 8.46 -4.36
N ARG A 330 -24.31 8.66 -5.25
CA ARG A 330 -24.54 9.35 -6.53
C ARG A 330 -25.57 8.64 -7.40
N LEU A 331 -26.38 9.45 -8.06
CA LEU A 331 -27.36 9.02 -9.05
C LEU A 331 -26.90 9.51 -10.44
N ASP A 332 -27.29 8.74 -11.48
CA ASP A 332 -27.15 9.14 -12.87
C ASP A 332 -28.22 10.17 -13.27
N ASP A 333 -28.18 10.65 -14.50
CA ASP A 333 -29.14 11.62 -15.05
C ASP A 333 -30.59 11.08 -15.09
N THR A 334 -30.78 9.76 -14.91
CA THR A 334 -32.08 9.12 -14.85
C THR A 334 -32.61 8.88 -13.43
N GLY A 335 -31.80 9.29 -12.41
CA GLY A 335 -32.10 9.09 -11.00
C GLY A 335 -31.80 7.67 -10.48
N ARG A 336 -30.99 6.88 -11.20
CA ARG A 336 -30.58 5.54 -10.76
C ARG A 336 -29.21 5.59 -10.08
N PRO A 337 -28.98 4.74 -9.06
CA PRO A 337 -27.66 4.66 -8.44
C PRO A 337 -26.58 4.29 -9.46
N VAL A 338 -25.48 5.04 -9.49
CA VAL A 338 -24.31 4.75 -10.34
C VAL A 338 -23.47 3.58 -9.84
N ILE A 339 -23.67 3.17 -8.57
CA ILE A 339 -23.01 2.04 -7.94
C ILE A 339 -24.07 1.06 -7.44
N THR A 340 -23.90 -0.23 -7.71
CA THR A 340 -24.82 -1.27 -7.27
C THR A 340 -24.96 -1.31 -5.75
N ALA A 341 -26.14 -1.68 -5.23
CA ALA A 341 -26.40 -1.72 -3.78
C ALA A 341 -25.45 -2.69 -3.04
N ASP A 342 -25.01 -3.76 -3.68
CA ASP A 342 -24.04 -4.70 -3.07
C ASP A 342 -22.66 -4.10 -2.98
N ALA A 343 -22.14 -3.53 -4.07
CA ALA A 343 -20.85 -2.83 -4.07
C ALA A 343 -20.84 -1.69 -3.04
N ARG A 344 -21.89 -0.88 -2.98
CA ARG A 344 -22.06 0.19 -1.99
C ARG A 344 -21.95 -0.32 -0.55
N ARG A 345 -22.69 -1.40 -0.21
CA ARG A 345 -22.61 -1.99 1.14
C ARG A 345 -21.20 -2.49 1.50
N ARG A 346 -20.53 -3.14 0.55
CA ARG A 346 -19.18 -3.64 0.72
C ARG A 346 -18.17 -2.52 0.90
N LEU A 347 -18.22 -1.51 0.05
CA LEU A 347 -17.34 -0.34 0.11
C LEU A 347 -17.54 0.43 1.42
N GLY A 348 -18.79 0.61 1.89
CA GLY A 348 -19.06 1.23 3.19
C GLY A 348 -18.41 0.46 4.35
N LYS A 349 -18.50 -0.88 4.35
CA LYS A 349 -17.84 -1.71 5.36
C LYS A 349 -16.31 -1.63 5.28
N LEU A 350 -15.75 -1.62 4.07
CA LEU A 350 -14.30 -1.53 3.88
C LEU A 350 -13.76 -0.17 4.34
N ALA A 351 -14.45 0.93 4.04
CA ALA A 351 -14.07 2.26 4.51
C ALA A 351 -13.97 2.30 6.04
N LEU A 352 -15.03 1.84 6.73
CA LEU A 352 -15.03 1.79 8.19
C LEU A 352 -13.96 0.86 8.76
N ALA A 353 -13.80 -0.34 8.20
CA ALA A 353 -12.79 -1.30 8.67
C ALA A 353 -11.34 -0.80 8.45
N ALA A 354 -11.12 -0.03 7.38
CA ALA A 354 -9.80 0.51 7.06
C ALA A 354 -9.42 1.70 7.94
N THR A 355 -10.38 2.50 8.38
CA THR A 355 -10.14 3.77 9.09
C THR A 355 -10.49 3.75 10.58
N ALA A 356 -11.31 2.80 11.06
CA ALA A 356 -11.77 2.72 12.45
C ALA A 356 -10.78 2.03 13.40
N ARG A 357 -9.59 1.66 12.95
CA ARG A 357 -8.55 1.10 13.83
C ARG A 357 -8.13 2.18 14.85
N ARG A 358 -8.31 1.88 16.12
CA ARG A 358 -7.81 2.72 17.21
C ARG A 358 -6.52 2.10 17.76
N TYR A 359 -5.63 2.96 18.28
CA TYR A 359 -4.42 2.61 19.02
C TYR A 359 -4.74 2.25 20.46
#